data_2688b97d766c523dbd5f04240ee2bdea
#
_entry.id   2688b97d766c523dbd5f04240ee2bdea
#
_cell.length_a   1.000
_cell.length_b   1.000
_cell.length_c   1.000
_cell.angle_alpha   90.00
_cell.angle_beta   90.00
_cell.angle_gamma   90.00
#
_symmetry.space_group_name_H-M   'P 1'
#
loop_
_entity.id
_entity.type
_entity.pdbx_description
1 polymer ?
#
loop_
_entity_poly.entity_id
_entity_poly.type
_entity_poly.pdbx_seq_one_letter_code
_entity_poly.pdbx_strand_id
1 'polypeptide(L)'
;MRKRNILGLFVGLIIGLYTVLGMSLFTFFNLKYHSVYYAQHIPHKEGTDPDLVMLVENMGWIYTPEIDGIRYDNDGTNAIINTKSKSFLTKSSGSFLYDKDNMTIGFDSTFRFEDVSYFSEEAKRTKVNESKIKREIRKDFSPIMKVQPKPLINLQWLFNIIYQSRFN
;
A
#
# COMPACT_ATOMS: atom_id res chain seq x y z
N MET A 1 43.09 34.09 -13.36
CA MET A 1 41.88 34.13 -12.55
C MET A 1 40.67 33.35 -13.13
N ARG A 2 40.43 33.35 -14.44
CA ARG A 2 39.24 32.73 -15.07
C ARG A 2 39.11 31.22 -14.88
N LYS A 3 40.18 30.40 -14.91
CA LYS A 3 40.15 28.94 -14.79
C LYS A 3 39.72 28.44 -13.39
N ARG A 4 40.12 29.14 -12.32
CA ARG A 4 39.73 28.77 -10.92
C ARG A 4 38.24 28.96 -10.68
N ASN A 5 37.61 29.95 -11.28
CA ASN A 5 36.17 30.17 -11.15
C ASN A 5 35.36 29.09 -11.89
N ILE A 6 35.86 28.62 -13.04
CA ILE A 6 35.20 27.56 -13.82
C ILE A 6 35.22 26.22 -13.05
N LEU A 7 36.37 25.88 -12.44
CA LEU A 7 36.47 24.69 -11.64
C LEU A 7 35.54 24.72 -10.40
N GLY A 8 35.48 25.86 -9.71
CA GLY A 8 34.57 26.02 -8.56
C GLY A 8 33.09 25.89 -8.95
N LEU A 9 32.72 26.43 -10.11
CA LEU A 9 31.37 26.33 -10.66
C LEU A 9 31.01 24.89 -11.02
N PHE A 10 31.96 24.14 -11.59
CA PHE A 10 31.77 22.75 -11.96
C PHE A 10 31.62 21.83 -10.72
N VAL A 11 32.44 22.04 -9.70
CA VAL A 11 32.35 21.33 -8.42
C VAL A 11 31.01 21.66 -7.72
N GLY A 12 30.59 22.92 -7.69
CA GLY A 12 29.32 23.31 -7.13
C GLY A 12 28.13 22.68 -7.85
N LEU A 13 28.18 22.57 -9.18
CA LEU A 13 27.15 21.90 -9.99
C LEU A 13 27.06 20.41 -9.66
N ILE A 14 28.20 19.73 -9.53
CA ILE A 14 28.27 18.29 -9.17
C ILE A 14 27.67 18.08 -7.77
N ILE A 15 28.08 18.86 -6.78
CA ILE A 15 27.53 18.78 -5.41
C ILE A 15 26.04 19.01 -5.43
N GLY A 16 25.57 20.05 -6.13
CA GLY A 16 24.14 20.35 -6.27
C GLY A 16 23.36 19.17 -6.87
N LEU A 17 23.90 18.54 -7.93
CA LEU A 17 23.26 17.40 -8.59
C LEU A 17 23.16 16.19 -7.61
N TYR A 18 24.24 15.87 -6.89
CA TYR A 18 24.21 14.78 -5.90
C TYR A 18 23.24 15.07 -4.75
N THR A 19 23.14 16.32 -4.30
CA THR A 19 22.19 16.72 -3.27
C THR A 19 20.75 16.52 -3.73
N VAL A 20 20.41 16.99 -4.93
CA VAL A 20 19.06 16.82 -5.49
C VAL A 20 18.72 15.36 -5.68
N LEU A 21 19.65 14.55 -6.20
CA LEU A 21 19.46 13.11 -6.37
C LEU A 21 19.23 12.42 -5.01
N GLY A 22 20.06 12.72 -4.01
CA GLY A 22 19.93 12.16 -2.67
C GLY A 22 18.59 12.51 -2.02
N MET A 23 18.14 13.76 -2.12
CA MET A 23 16.84 14.20 -1.62
C MET A 23 15.68 13.50 -2.35
N SER A 24 15.80 13.33 -3.66
CA SER A 24 14.77 12.62 -4.46
C SER A 24 14.65 11.17 -4.07
N LEU A 25 15.77 10.46 -3.91
CA LEU A 25 15.80 9.08 -3.46
C LEU A 25 15.24 8.95 -2.03
N PHE A 26 15.68 9.82 -1.10
CA PHE A 26 15.15 9.85 0.25
C PHE A 26 13.62 10.02 0.26
N THR A 27 13.13 10.98 -0.51
CA THR A 27 11.69 11.25 -0.65
C THR A 27 10.95 10.02 -1.17
N PHE A 28 11.45 9.40 -2.22
CA PHE A 28 10.86 8.19 -2.80
C PHE A 28 10.78 7.05 -1.77
N PHE A 29 11.91 6.73 -1.11
CA PHE A 29 11.93 5.66 -0.12
C PHE A 29 11.05 5.98 1.10
N ASN A 30 11.04 7.22 1.58
CA ASN A 30 10.19 7.65 2.68
C ASN A 30 8.71 7.45 2.33
N LEU A 31 8.25 7.89 1.15
CA LEU A 31 6.87 7.75 0.73
C LEU A 31 6.46 6.29 0.53
N LYS A 32 7.34 5.45 0.00
CA LYS A 32 7.06 4.02 -0.19
C LYS A 32 7.04 3.25 1.12
N TYR A 33 8.06 3.43 1.96
CA TYR A 33 8.19 2.73 3.23
C TYR A 33 7.08 3.08 4.22
N HIS A 34 6.65 4.34 4.26
CA HIS A 34 5.58 4.81 5.14
C HIS A 34 4.23 4.98 4.44
N SER A 35 4.05 4.35 3.27
CA SER A 35 2.85 4.54 2.44
C SER A 35 1.55 4.19 3.16
N VAL A 36 1.53 3.13 3.97
CA VAL A 36 0.35 2.74 4.77
C VAL A 36 0.03 3.80 5.83
N TYR A 37 1.06 4.33 6.53
CA TYR A 37 0.87 5.41 7.49
C TYR A 37 0.26 6.65 6.82
N TYR A 38 0.81 7.08 5.69
CA TYR A 38 0.29 8.23 4.96
C TYR A 38 -1.13 8.00 4.43
N ALA A 39 -1.42 6.79 3.97
CA ALA A 39 -2.72 6.43 3.45
C ALA A 39 -3.82 6.43 4.52
N GLN A 40 -3.49 6.15 5.79
CA GLN A 40 -4.41 6.29 6.92
C GLN A 40 -4.84 7.75 7.19
N HIS A 41 -4.09 8.71 6.67
CA HIS A 41 -4.29 10.15 6.92
C HIS A 41 -4.63 10.94 5.64
N ILE A 42 -4.78 10.27 4.49
CA ILE A 42 -5.16 10.92 3.24
C ILE A 42 -6.68 11.19 3.22
N PRO A 43 -7.12 12.40 2.83
CA PRO A 43 -8.52 12.63 2.53
C PRO A 43 -8.98 11.72 1.39
N HIS A 44 -10.09 11.02 1.58
CA HIS A 44 -10.59 10.05 0.60
C HIS A 44 -12.12 10.00 0.60
N LYS A 45 -12.68 9.54 -0.52
CA LYS A 45 -14.12 9.35 -0.69
C LYS A 45 -14.60 8.13 0.10
N GLU A 46 -15.82 8.20 0.60
CA GLU A 46 -16.46 7.08 1.28
C GLU A 46 -16.49 5.81 0.39
N GLY A 47 -16.24 4.69 0.99
CA GLY A 47 -16.16 3.38 0.32
C GLY A 47 -14.78 3.04 -0.23
N THR A 48 -13.80 3.97 -0.27
CA THR A 48 -12.42 3.64 -0.59
C THR A 48 -11.62 3.27 0.66
N ASP A 49 -10.55 2.48 0.49
CA ASP A 49 -9.69 2.04 1.59
C ASP A 49 -8.19 2.24 1.23
N PRO A 50 -7.69 3.49 1.25
CA PRO A 50 -6.34 3.83 0.79
C PRO A 50 -5.23 3.06 1.49
N ASP A 51 -5.38 2.79 2.79
CA ASP A 51 -4.41 2.09 3.60
C ASP A 51 -4.31 0.59 3.24
N LEU A 52 -5.43 -0.07 2.91
CA LEU A 52 -5.42 -1.44 2.38
C LEU A 52 -4.80 -1.50 0.98
N VAL A 53 -5.10 -0.52 0.14
CA VAL A 53 -4.46 -0.38 -1.19
C VAL A 53 -2.94 -0.29 -1.04
N MET A 54 -2.46 0.63 -0.21
CA MET A 54 -1.03 0.85 -0.01
C MET A 54 -0.33 -0.32 0.67
N LEU A 55 -1.03 -1.04 1.56
CA LEU A 55 -0.53 -2.24 2.21
C LEU A 55 -0.14 -3.30 1.19
N VAL A 56 -1.00 -3.59 0.24
CA VAL A 56 -0.75 -4.63 -0.77
C VAL A 56 0.18 -4.11 -1.87
N GLU A 57 -0.05 -2.92 -2.42
CA GLU A 57 0.74 -2.38 -3.53
C GLU A 57 2.21 -2.12 -3.18
N ASN A 58 2.49 -1.78 -1.95
CA ASN A 58 3.83 -1.47 -1.50
C ASN A 58 4.43 -2.54 -0.58
N MET A 59 3.91 -3.77 -0.61
CA MET A 59 4.37 -4.85 0.27
C MET A 59 5.88 -5.10 0.21
N GLY A 60 6.51 -4.94 -0.95
CA GLY A 60 7.96 -5.04 -1.10
C GLY A 60 8.76 -3.84 -0.54
N TRP A 61 8.09 -2.78 -0.07
CA TRP A 61 8.72 -1.55 0.41
C TRP A 61 8.39 -1.22 1.86
N ILE A 62 7.19 -1.61 2.34
CA ILE A 62 6.72 -1.36 3.71
C ILE A 62 7.41 -2.28 4.72
N TYR A 63 7.24 -1.96 5.99
CA TYR A 63 7.69 -2.85 7.07
C TYR A 63 6.81 -4.11 7.14
N THR A 64 7.42 -5.27 6.92
CA THR A 64 6.77 -6.60 6.96
C THR A 64 7.39 -7.44 8.08
N PRO A 65 7.02 -7.21 9.36
CA PRO A 65 7.55 -7.98 10.48
C PRO A 65 7.03 -9.42 10.46
N GLU A 66 7.76 -10.30 11.09
CA GLU A 66 7.26 -11.65 11.36
C GLU A 66 6.09 -11.56 12.35
N ILE A 67 4.89 -11.96 11.91
CA ILE A 67 3.67 -11.99 12.69
C ILE A 67 3.12 -13.41 12.64
N ASP A 68 2.88 -14.02 13.81
CA ASP A 68 2.36 -15.37 13.90
C ASP A 68 1.00 -15.50 13.18
N GLY A 69 0.96 -16.40 12.21
CA GLY A 69 -0.19 -16.65 11.35
C GLY A 69 -0.32 -15.72 10.14
N ILE A 70 0.65 -14.80 9.91
CA ILE A 70 0.70 -13.98 8.71
C ILE A 70 1.90 -14.39 7.85
N ARG A 71 1.69 -14.57 6.56
CA ARG A 71 2.74 -14.77 5.56
C ARG A 71 2.62 -13.72 4.47
N TYR A 72 3.77 -13.34 3.93
CA TYR A 72 3.88 -12.42 2.81
C TYR A 72 4.38 -13.21 1.59
N ASP A 73 3.64 -13.13 0.49
CA ASP A 73 4.03 -13.73 -0.78
C ASP A 73 4.31 -12.62 -1.79
N ASN A 74 5.46 -12.70 -2.45
CA ASN A 74 5.93 -11.69 -3.39
C ASN A 74 6.39 -12.31 -4.72
N ASP A 75 5.96 -13.52 -5.04
CA ASP A 75 6.32 -14.27 -6.26
C ASP A 75 5.60 -13.72 -7.52
N GLY A 76 5.75 -12.42 -7.76
CA GLY A 76 5.15 -11.74 -8.91
C GLY A 76 3.70 -11.26 -8.68
N THR A 77 3.06 -11.68 -7.61
CA THR A 77 1.79 -11.14 -7.09
C THR A 77 2.01 -10.64 -5.67
N ASN A 78 1.77 -9.36 -5.43
CA ASN A 78 1.79 -8.85 -4.06
C ASN A 78 0.63 -9.45 -3.28
N ALA A 79 0.92 -10.29 -2.30
CA ALA A 79 -0.09 -11.00 -1.53
C ALA A 79 0.23 -11.06 -0.04
N ILE A 80 -0.81 -10.98 0.79
CA ILE A 80 -0.76 -11.14 2.24
C ILE A 80 -1.72 -12.25 2.62
N ILE A 81 -1.22 -13.26 3.32
CA ILE A 81 -1.97 -14.45 3.67
C ILE A 81 -2.11 -14.52 5.19
N ASN A 82 -3.33 -14.48 5.69
CA ASN A 82 -3.63 -14.77 7.08
C ASN A 82 -4.00 -16.25 7.22
N THR A 83 -3.03 -17.05 7.65
CA THR A 83 -3.19 -18.50 7.77
C THR A 83 -4.11 -18.91 8.92
N LYS A 84 -4.30 -18.06 9.95
CA LYS A 84 -5.22 -18.31 11.06
C LYS A 84 -6.67 -18.12 10.61
N SER A 85 -6.95 -17.08 9.86
CA SER A 85 -8.28 -16.80 9.29
C SER A 85 -8.52 -17.52 7.97
N LYS A 86 -7.52 -18.24 7.44
CA LYS A 86 -7.57 -18.87 6.09
C LYS A 86 -8.01 -17.87 5.02
N SER A 87 -7.54 -16.64 5.12
CA SER A 87 -7.85 -15.56 4.19
C SER A 87 -6.61 -15.13 3.42
N PHE A 88 -6.83 -14.64 2.21
CA PHE A 88 -5.79 -14.26 1.28
C PHE A 88 -6.19 -12.93 0.62
N LEU A 89 -5.32 -11.94 0.68
CA LEU A 89 -5.50 -10.64 0.03
C LEU A 89 -4.38 -10.41 -0.97
N THR A 90 -4.72 -10.24 -2.24
CA THR A 90 -3.76 -10.06 -3.32
C THR A 90 -4.13 -8.91 -4.23
N LYS A 91 -3.12 -8.41 -4.99
CA LYS A 91 -3.31 -7.50 -6.10
C LYS A 91 -3.25 -8.28 -7.42
N SER A 92 -4.20 -8.05 -8.31
CA SER A 92 -4.24 -8.62 -9.65
C SER A 92 -4.65 -7.57 -10.68
N SER A 93 -3.78 -7.30 -11.67
CA SER A 93 -4.09 -6.43 -12.82
C SER A 93 -4.78 -5.10 -12.49
N GLY A 94 -4.41 -4.46 -11.36
CA GLY A 94 -4.98 -3.18 -10.96
C GLY A 94 -6.19 -3.25 -10.02
N SER A 95 -6.71 -4.46 -9.75
CA SER A 95 -7.75 -4.74 -8.76
C SER A 95 -7.18 -5.48 -7.56
N PHE A 96 -8.01 -5.66 -6.51
CA PHE A 96 -7.65 -6.46 -5.34
C PHE A 96 -8.62 -7.61 -5.19
N LEU A 97 -8.11 -8.78 -4.79
CA LEU A 97 -8.89 -9.97 -4.55
C LEU A 97 -8.74 -10.39 -3.10
N TYR A 98 -9.84 -10.68 -2.46
CA TYR A 98 -9.90 -11.25 -1.13
C TYR A 98 -10.56 -12.61 -1.17
N ASP A 99 -9.78 -13.64 -0.87
CA ASP A 99 -10.24 -15.02 -0.85
C ASP A 99 -10.45 -15.48 0.59
N LYS A 100 -11.63 -16.03 0.84
CA LYS A 100 -12.01 -16.65 2.12
C LYS A 100 -13.25 -17.53 1.95
N ASP A 101 -13.30 -18.64 2.67
CA ASP A 101 -14.47 -19.50 2.81
C ASP A 101 -15.11 -19.90 1.46
N ASN A 102 -14.30 -20.28 0.48
CA ASN A 102 -14.70 -20.61 -0.88
C ASN A 102 -15.40 -19.48 -1.65
N MET A 103 -15.06 -18.25 -1.32
CA MET A 103 -15.44 -17.05 -2.07
C MET A 103 -14.21 -16.24 -2.45
N THR A 104 -14.23 -15.66 -3.63
CA THR A 104 -13.33 -14.58 -4.02
C THR A 104 -14.13 -13.31 -4.21
N ILE A 105 -13.71 -12.25 -3.54
CA ILE A 105 -14.34 -10.95 -3.58
C ILE A 105 -13.40 -10.00 -4.29
N GLY A 106 -13.88 -9.39 -5.37
CA GLY A 106 -13.18 -8.41 -6.19
C GLY A 106 -13.42 -6.98 -5.68
N PHE A 107 -12.34 -6.21 -5.69
CA PHE A 107 -12.35 -4.78 -5.42
C PHE A 107 -11.59 -4.03 -6.51
N ASP A 108 -12.04 -2.83 -6.82
CA ASP A 108 -11.37 -1.95 -7.76
C ASP A 108 -10.00 -1.44 -7.23
N SER A 109 -9.33 -0.63 -8.04
CA SER A 109 -8.03 -0.04 -7.71
C SER A 109 -8.04 0.87 -6.48
N THR A 110 -9.21 1.24 -5.96
CA THR A 110 -9.41 2.07 -4.77
C THR A 110 -9.98 1.30 -3.57
N PHE A 111 -10.09 -0.02 -3.72
CA PHE A 111 -10.65 -0.96 -2.75
C PHE A 111 -12.16 -0.81 -2.54
N ARG A 112 -12.90 -0.41 -3.60
CA ARG A 112 -14.36 -0.49 -3.64
C ARG A 112 -14.77 -1.87 -4.12
N PHE A 113 -15.84 -2.39 -3.53
CA PHE A 113 -16.43 -3.65 -3.97
C PHE A 113 -16.85 -3.59 -5.44
N GLU A 114 -16.47 -4.61 -6.21
CA GLU A 114 -16.86 -4.79 -7.61
C GLU A 114 -17.75 -6.01 -7.78
N ASP A 115 -17.27 -7.19 -7.38
CA ASP A 115 -17.96 -8.44 -7.62
C ASP A 115 -17.68 -9.50 -6.54
N VAL A 116 -18.34 -10.65 -6.67
CA VAL A 116 -18.08 -11.83 -5.87
C VAL A 116 -18.22 -13.09 -6.69
N SER A 117 -17.23 -13.95 -6.62
CA SER A 117 -17.24 -15.28 -7.21
C SER A 117 -17.32 -16.34 -6.12
N TYR A 118 -18.19 -17.34 -6.33
CA TYR A 118 -18.41 -18.42 -5.37
C TYR A 118 -17.92 -19.74 -5.94
N PHE A 119 -17.19 -20.51 -5.15
CA PHE A 119 -16.64 -21.81 -5.55
C PHE A 119 -17.43 -23.00 -4.98
N SER A 120 -18.48 -22.76 -4.21
CA SER A 120 -19.37 -23.80 -3.70
C SER A 120 -20.83 -23.34 -3.65
N GLU A 121 -21.76 -24.30 -3.72
CA GLU A 121 -23.20 -24.01 -3.56
C GLU A 121 -23.55 -23.51 -2.15
N GLU A 122 -22.78 -23.91 -1.16
CA GLU A 122 -22.94 -23.44 0.21
C GLU A 122 -22.55 -21.97 0.34
N ALA A 123 -21.44 -21.55 -0.29
CA ALA A 123 -21.00 -20.15 -0.33
C ALA A 123 -22.03 -19.25 -1.02
N LYS A 124 -22.68 -19.71 -2.09
CA LYS A 124 -23.73 -18.94 -2.80
C LYS A 124 -24.91 -18.56 -1.92
N ARG A 125 -25.22 -19.33 -0.88
CA ARG A 125 -26.31 -19.02 0.07
C ARG A 125 -25.95 -17.89 1.04
N THR A 126 -24.67 -17.53 1.11
CA THR A 126 -24.19 -16.45 1.97
C THR A 126 -24.43 -15.12 1.27
N LYS A 127 -25.35 -14.31 1.83
CA LYS A 127 -25.58 -12.96 1.32
C LYS A 127 -24.38 -12.08 1.65
N VAL A 128 -23.67 -11.64 0.63
CA VAL A 128 -22.51 -10.75 0.77
C VAL A 128 -22.98 -9.36 1.20
N ASN A 129 -22.36 -8.86 2.27
CA ASN A 129 -22.53 -7.49 2.74
C ASN A 129 -21.16 -6.80 2.73
N GLU A 130 -21.01 -5.80 1.88
CA GLU A 130 -19.74 -5.08 1.66
C GLU A 130 -19.14 -4.56 2.97
N SER A 131 -19.93 -3.89 3.80
CA SER A 131 -19.42 -3.32 5.07
C SER A 131 -18.97 -4.38 6.05
N LYS A 132 -19.62 -5.55 6.07
CA LYS A 132 -19.20 -6.69 6.89
C LYS A 132 -17.86 -7.24 6.40
N ILE A 133 -17.73 -7.45 5.08
CA ILE A 133 -16.52 -7.98 4.47
C ILE A 133 -15.33 -7.03 4.68
N LYS A 134 -15.48 -5.75 4.41
CA LYS A 134 -14.41 -4.77 4.65
C LYS A 134 -13.96 -4.77 6.11
N ARG A 135 -14.88 -4.90 7.05
CA ARG A 135 -14.56 -5.03 8.47
C ARG A 135 -13.79 -6.32 8.78
N GLU A 136 -14.13 -7.43 8.14
CA GLU A 136 -13.39 -8.70 8.28
C GLU A 136 -11.97 -8.58 7.72
N ILE A 137 -11.81 -8.02 6.51
CA ILE A 137 -10.50 -7.76 5.90
C ILE A 137 -9.65 -6.89 6.84
N ARG A 138 -10.20 -5.79 7.34
CA ARG A 138 -9.50 -4.93 8.29
C ARG A 138 -9.12 -5.66 9.58
N LYS A 139 -9.97 -6.54 10.08
CA LYS A 139 -9.68 -7.37 11.25
C LYS A 139 -8.55 -8.36 10.96
N ASP A 140 -8.60 -9.05 9.84
CA ASP A 140 -7.65 -10.08 9.46
C ASP A 140 -6.24 -9.49 9.22
N PHE A 141 -6.13 -8.29 8.67
CA PHE A 141 -4.86 -7.63 8.35
C PHE A 141 -4.47 -6.50 9.30
N SER A 142 -5.29 -6.20 10.32
CA SER A 142 -4.99 -5.17 11.33
C SER A 142 -3.65 -5.38 12.07
N PRO A 143 -3.16 -6.60 12.31
CA PRO A 143 -1.85 -6.77 12.95
C PRO A 143 -0.72 -6.13 12.16
N ILE A 144 -0.76 -6.23 10.82
CA ILE A 144 0.25 -5.62 9.94
C ILE A 144 0.09 -4.09 9.91
N MET A 145 -1.14 -3.60 9.82
CA MET A 145 -1.43 -2.17 9.71
C MET A 145 -1.00 -1.41 10.98
N LYS A 146 -1.18 -2.03 12.15
CA LYS A 146 -0.85 -1.41 13.45
C LYS A 146 0.65 -1.26 13.71
N VAL A 147 1.48 -2.11 13.13
CA VAL A 147 2.93 -2.09 13.34
C VAL A 147 3.68 -1.23 12.34
N GLN A 148 2.98 -0.61 11.38
CA GLN A 148 3.61 0.25 10.40
C GLN A 148 4.26 1.46 11.06
N PRO A 149 5.54 1.74 10.75
CA PRO A 149 6.28 2.80 11.43
C PRO A 149 5.80 4.18 11.01
N LYS A 150 5.82 5.10 11.96
CA LYS A 150 5.62 6.52 11.68
C LYS A 150 6.87 7.12 11.05
N PRO A 151 6.76 8.02 10.06
CA PRO A 151 7.89 8.68 9.46
C PRO A 151 8.55 9.67 10.45
N LEU A 152 9.89 9.70 10.47
CA LEU A 152 10.64 10.73 11.19
C LEU A 152 10.44 12.12 10.57
N ILE A 153 10.44 12.17 9.23
CA ILE A 153 10.11 13.37 8.44
C ILE A 153 8.77 13.11 7.78
N ASN A 154 7.76 13.87 8.20
CA ASN A 154 6.41 13.72 7.69
C ASN A 154 6.25 14.41 6.33
N LEU A 155 6.04 13.61 5.29
CA LEU A 155 5.78 14.06 3.92
C LEU A 155 4.31 13.88 3.50
N GLN A 156 3.37 13.94 4.44
CA GLN A 156 1.93 13.74 4.17
C GLN A 156 1.41 14.66 3.06
N TRP A 157 1.84 15.93 3.07
CA TRP A 157 1.43 16.89 2.04
C TRP A 157 1.82 16.45 0.63
N LEU A 158 3.02 15.86 0.48
CA LEU A 158 3.50 15.37 -0.81
C LEU A 158 2.78 14.07 -1.20
N PHE A 159 2.56 13.18 -0.22
CA PHE A 159 1.77 11.98 -0.43
C PHE A 159 0.35 12.32 -0.91
N ASN A 160 -0.28 13.33 -0.32
CA ASN A 160 -1.60 13.80 -0.74
C ASN A 160 -1.57 14.33 -2.20
N ILE A 161 -0.59 15.15 -2.58
CA ILE A 161 -0.46 15.63 -3.96
C ILE A 161 -0.38 14.47 -4.95
N ILE A 162 0.34 13.40 -4.62
CA ILE A 162 0.57 12.27 -5.54
C ILE A 162 -0.64 11.36 -5.62
N TYR A 163 -1.30 11.06 -4.49
CA TYR A 163 -2.25 9.95 -4.38
C TYR A 163 -3.70 10.38 -4.15
N GLN A 164 -3.98 11.60 -3.71
CA GLN A 164 -5.33 12.03 -3.34
C GLN A 164 -6.32 11.94 -4.50
N SER A 165 -5.89 12.28 -5.72
CA SER A 165 -6.75 12.20 -6.91
C SER A 165 -7.25 10.79 -7.22
N ARG A 166 -6.53 9.77 -6.75
CA ARG A 166 -6.93 8.37 -6.92
C ARG A 166 -8.08 7.97 -5.98
N PHE A 167 -8.15 8.57 -4.80
CA PHE A 167 -9.08 8.17 -3.74
C PHE A 167 -10.26 9.12 -3.53
N ASN A 168 -10.35 10.19 -4.33
CA ASN A 168 -11.46 11.18 -4.31
C ASN A 168 -12.57 10.85 -5.31
#